data_a3d0ef02f4f2891310a7ee646e516828
#
_entry.id   a3d0ef02f4f2891310a7ee646e516828
#
_cell.length_a   1.000
_cell.length_b   1.000
_cell.length_c   1.000
_cell.angle_alpha   90.00
_cell.angle_beta   90.00
_cell.angle_gamma   90.00
#
_symmetry.space_group_name_H-M   'P 1'
#
loop_
_entity.id
_entity.type
_entity.pdbx_description
1 polymer ?
#
loop_
_entity_poly.entity_id
_entity_poly.type
_entity_poly.pdbx_seq_one_letter_code
_entity_poly.pdbx_strand_id
1 'polypeptide(L)'
;MEEIWKVFRDLKDDKHPYASTWEVSNLGNIKRDGKLVELKINDWGYYALSFGMVHKIVAETFIPKTEEDIKLDRNKVDHIDGNKLNNNVNNLRWCTHAENVSFPLARQHQYESAKANGFRGRPPKKPVVQLDLKGNFIAEYSSVLEAGEKNNIWKGGISTVLHGKQKTAGGYIWKFKEDYENEKNKN
;
A
#
# COMPACT_ATOMS: atom_id res chain seq x y z
N MET A 1 -4.08 0.86 -31.65
CA MET A 1 -4.84 2.11 -31.35
C MET A 1 -4.06 3.24 -31.97
N GLU A 2 -4.71 4.13 -32.69
CA GLU A 2 -4.10 5.33 -33.23
C GLU A 2 -3.71 6.29 -32.10
N GLU A 3 -2.54 6.95 -32.20
CA GLU A 3 -2.09 7.89 -31.21
C GLU A 3 -2.73 9.25 -31.43
N ILE A 4 -3.50 9.72 -30.45
CA ILE A 4 -4.25 10.99 -30.48
C ILE A 4 -3.59 11.94 -29.50
N TRP A 5 -3.31 13.17 -29.95
CA TRP A 5 -2.67 14.21 -29.16
C TRP A 5 -3.66 15.30 -28.78
N LYS A 6 -3.60 15.80 -27.56
CA LYS A 6 -4.36 16.94 -27.05
C LYS A 6 -3.47 17.90 -26.27
N VAL A 7 -3.70 19.19 -26.45
CA VAL A 7 -3.09 20.22 -25.60
C VAL A 7 -3.73 20.10 -24.21
N PHE A 8 -2.93 19.94 -23.18
CA PHE A 8 -3.40 19.91 -21.80
C PHE A 8 -2.91 21.13 -21.00
N ARG A 9 -1.87 21.81 -21.48
CA ARG A 9 -1.35 23.03 -20.87
C ARG A 9 -0.79 23.94 -21.96
N ASP A 10 -1.42 25.08 -22.13
CA ASP A 10 -0.90 26.18 -22.96
C ASP A 10 -0.67 27.40 -22.07
N LEU A 11 0.57 27.79 -21.95
CA LEU A 11 0.99 28.97 -21.16
C LEU A 11 1.36 30.14 -22.04
N LYS A 12 1.21 30.02 -23.39
CA LYS A 12 1.47 31.09 -24.33
C LYS A 12 0.32 32.09 -24.29
N ASP A 13 0.63 33.28 -23.85
CA ASP A 13 -0.26 34.43 -23.91
C ASP A 13 0.54 35.70 -24.27
N ASP A 14 -0.14 36.83 -24.40
CA ASP A 14 0.51 38.11 -24.76
C ASP A 14 1.57 38.57 -23.75
N LYS A 15 1.46 38.09 -22.48
CA LYS A 15 2.42 38.39 -21.40
C LYS A 15 3.56 37.39 -21.34
N HIS A 16 3.33 36.17 -21.86
CA HIS A 16 4.28 35.04 -21.78
C HIS A 16 4.48 34.39 -23.16
N PRO A 17 4.98 35.16 -24.18
CA PRO A 17 5.09 34.66 -25.55
C PRO A 17 6.11 33.52 -25.69
N TYR A 18 7.02 33.34 -24.72
CA TYR A 18 8.02 32.28 -24.68
C TYR A 18 7.59 31.07 -23.84
N ALA A 19 6.38 31.08 -23.27
CA ALA A 19 5.87 29.94 -22.54
C ALA A 19 5.61 28.78 -23.51
N SER A 20 5.76 27.55 -22.98
CA SER A 20 5.67 26.33 -23.78
C SER A 20 4.25 25.80 -23.86
N THR A 21 3.88 25.29 -25.03
CA THR A 21 2.68 24.47 -25.21
C THR A 21 3.01 23.03 -24.94
N TRP A 22 2.18 22.37 -24.11
CA TRP A 22 2.34 21.00 -23.74
C TRP A 22 1.17 20.15 -24.25
N GLU A 23 1.51 19.05 -24.90
CA GLU A 23 0.55 18.08 -25.43
C GLU A 23 0.77 16.71 -24.77
N VAL A 24 -0.31 15.98 -24.58
CA VAL A 24 -0.30 14.60 -24.10
C VAL A 24 -1.02 13.71 -25.10
N SER A 25 -0.51 12.49 -25.29
CA SER A 25 -1.19 11.49 -26.09
C SER A 25 -2.04 10.54 -25.25
N ASN A 26 -3.02 9.89 -25.88
CA ASN A 26 -3.79 8.80 -25.31
C ASN A 26 -2.95 7.57 -24.95
N LEU A 27 -1.70 7.49 -25.39
CA LEU A 27 -0.73 6.47 -25.05
C LEU A 27 0.19 6.84 -23.87
N GLY A 28 0.09 8.07 -23.37
CA GLY A 28 0.90 8.57 -22.27
C GLY A 28 2.22 9.22 -22.66
N ASN A 29 2.40 9.53 -23.94
CA ASN A 29 3.54 10.30 -24.42
C ASN A 29 3.30 11.81 -24.21
N ILE A 30 4.37 12.57 -24.05
CA ILE A 30 4.31 14.02 -23.82
C ILE A 30 5.13 14.73 -24.90
N LYS A 31 4.59 15.84 -25.40
CA LYS A 31 5.32 16.82 -26.23
C LYS A 31 5.38 18.17 -25.54
N ARG A 32 6.47 18.87 -25.79
CA ARG A 32 6.65 20.27 -25.48
C ARG A 32 7.03 21.01 -26.76
N ASP A 33 6.23 22.00 -27.14
CA ASP A 33 6.43 22.75 -28.38
C ASP A 33 6.62 21.82 -29.60
N GLY A 34 5.77 20.79 -29.71
CA GLY A 34 5.78 19.78 -30.77
C GLY A 34 6.90 18.73 -30.71
N LYS A 35 7.82 18.80 -29.75
CA LYS A 35 8.93 17.84 -29.59
C LYS A 35 8.62 16.86 -28.47
N LEU A 36 8.88 15.57 -28.70
CA LEU A 36 8.75 14.52 -27.66
C LEU A 36 9.67 14.81 -26.47
N VAL A 37 9.12 14.61 -25.27
CA VAL A 37 9.83 14.77 -24.01
C VAL A 37 10.23 13.39 -23.49
N GLU A 38 11.50 13.25 -23.15
CA GLU A 38 11.97 12.06 -22.41
C GLU A 38 11.42 12.09 -20.98
N LEU A 39 10.57 11.12 -20.66
CA LEU A 39 9.93 11.04 -19.36
C LEU A 39 10.86 10.40 -18.32
N LYS A 40 10.94 10.99 -17.14
CA LYS A 40 11.71 10.46 -16.02
C LYS A 40 10.80 9.78 -15.01
N ILE A 41 11.29 8.70 -14.45
CA ILE A 41 10.61 7.97 -13.37
C ILE A 41 10.99 8.63 -12.04
N ASN A 42 9.98 8.95 -11.24
CA ASN A 42 10.17 9.49 -9.89
C ASN A 42 10.43 8.38 -8.85
N ASP A 43 10.72 8.78 -7.60
CA ASP A 43 11.01 7.85 -6.48
C ASP A 43 9.85 6.90 -6.15
N TRP A 44 8.63 7.21 -6.58
CA TRP A 44 7.45 6.35 -6.41
C TRP A 44 7.20 5.42 -7.62
N GLY A 45 8.07 5.45 -8.62
CA GLY A 45 8.00 4.58 -9.80
C GLY A 45 7.01 5.03 -10.88
N TYR A 46 6.64 6.32 -10.94
CA TYR A 46 5.74 6.89 -11.95
C TYR A 46 6.50 7.79 -12.91
N TYR A 47 6.08 7.84 -14.17
CA TYR A 47 6.49 8.91 -15.06
C TYR A 47 5.94 10.25 -14.57
N ALA A 48 6.82 11.24 -14.40
CA ALA A 48 6.48 12.55 -13.87
C ALA A 48 7.14 13.69 -14.63
N LEU A 49 6.44 14.80 -14.67
CA LEU A 49 6.94 16.12 -15.02
C LEU A 49 7.06 16.96 -13.74
N SER A 50 7.74 18.11 -13.82
CA SER A 50 7.91 19.01 -12.66
C SER A 50 6.57 19.50 -12.05
N PHE A 51 5.49 19.44 -12.82
CA PHE A 51 4.17 19.94 -12.44
C PHE A 51 3.07 18.87 -12.36
N GLY A 52 3.40 17.58 -12.59
CA GLY A 52 2.39 16.51 -12.44
C GLY A 52 2.85 15.15 -12.92
N MET A 53 2.09 14.13 -12.52
CA MET A 53 2.29 12.76 -12.95
C MET A 53 1.58 12.48 -14.27
N VAL A 54 2.24 11.80 -15.21
CA VAL A 54 1.73 11.57 -16.57
C VAL A 54 0.36 10.88 -16.57
N HIS A 55 0.14 9.83 -15.75
CA HIS A 55 -1.15 9.13 -15.69
C HIS A 55 -2.31 10.07 -15.30
N LYS A 56 -2.07 11.05 -14.41
CA LYS A 56 -3.10 12.04 -14.04
C LYS A 56 -3.40 12.96 -15.20
N ILE A 57 -2.37 13.45 -15.90
CA ILE A 57 -2.51 14.32 -17.05
C ILE A 57 -3.31 13.61 -18.15
N VAL A 58 -3.00 12.32 -18.44
CA VAL A 58 -3.76 11.52 -19.40
C VAL A 58 -5.21 11.38 -18.97
N ALA A 59 -5.46 11.00 -17.71
CA ALA A 59 -6.82 10.81 -17.23
C ALA A 59 -7.63 12.11 -17.27
N GLU A 60 -7.08 13.22 -16.80
CA GLU A 60 -7.73 14.54 -16.85
C GLU A 60 -8.04 15.02 -18.27
N THR A 61 -7.19 14.64 -19.24
CA THR A 61 -7.32 15.07 -20.63
C THR A 61 -8.27 14.19 -21.45
N PHE A 62 -8.29 12.89 -21.17
CA PHE A 62 -8.98 11.91 -22.05
C PHE A 62 -10.12 11.17 -21.39
N ILE A 63 -10.19 11.12 -20.05
CA ILE A 63 -11.21 10.37 -19.31
C ILE A 63 -12.11 11.35 -18.55
N PRO A 64 -13.22 11.80 -19.15
CA PRO A 64 -14.15 12.67 -18.44
C PRO A 64 -14.74 11.93 -17.24
N LYS A 65 -14.83 12.62 -16.12
CA LYS A 65 -15.51 12.08 -14.94
C LYS A 65 -17.01 11.99 -15.20
N THR A 66 -17.59 10.84 -14.87
CA THR A 66 -19.03 10.63 -14.88
C THR A 66 -19.70 11.31 -13.68
N GLU A 67 -21.01 11.45 -13.69
CA GLU A 67 -21.76 11.93 -12.53
C GLU A 67 -21.55 11.02 -11.30
N GLU A 68 -21.41 9.71 -11.52
CA GLU A 68 -21.10 8.76 -10.47
C GLU A 68 -19.69 8.98 -9.88
N ASP A 69 -18.68 9.26 -10.72
CA ASP A 69 -17.32 9.55 -10.26
C ASP A 69 -17.29 10.81 -9.38
N ILE A 70 -18.09 11.82 -9.75
CA ILE A 70 -18.24 13.06 -8.97
C ILE A 70 -18.93 12.75 -7.63
N LYS A 71 -20.04 12.01 -7.67
CA LYS A 71 -20.83 11.64 -6.48
C LYS A 71 -20.03 10.81 -5.48
N LEU A 72 -19.18 9.91 -5.96
CA LEU A 72 -18.34 9.03 -5.13
C LEU A 72 -16.98 9.65 -4.78
N ASP A 73 -16.73 10.90 -5.17
CA ASP A 73 -15.44 11.59 -4.98
C ASP A 73 -14.23 10.76 -5.49
N ARG A 74 -14.38 10.18 -6.70
CA ARG A 74 -13.30 9.48 -7.39
C ARG A 74 -12.29 10.49 -7.91
N ASN A 75 -11.30 10.80 -7.09
CA ASN A 75 -10.27 11.83 -7.36
C ASN A 75 -8.87 11.25 -7.52
N LYS A 76 -8.73 9.92 -7.49
CA LYS A 76 -7.48 9.21 -7.77
C LYS A 76 -7.55 8.55 -9.13
N VAL A 77 -6.38 8.36 -9.74
CA VAL A 77 -6.22 7.61 -10.98
C VAL A 77 -5.47 6.33 -10.68
N ASP A 78 -6.02 5.20 -11.08
CA ASP A 78 -5.45 3.87 -10.90
C ASP A 78 -5.08 3.25 -12.25
N HIS A 79 -4.02 2.43 -12.24
CA HIS A 79 -3.59 1.62 -13.38
C HIS A 79 -4.26 0.24 -13.30
N ILE A 80 -5.11 -0.09 -14.24
CA ILE A 80 -5.92 -1.33 -14.23
C ILE A 80 -5.04 -2.58 -14.19
N ASP A 81 -3.90 -2.57 -14.91
CA ASP A 81 -2.92 -3.66 -14.92
C ASP A 81 -1.90 -3.59 -13.77
N GLY A 82 -1.98 -2.58 -12.90
CA GLY A 82 -1.03 -2.34 -11.82
C GLY A 82 0.35 -1.85 -12.27
N ASN A 83 0.61 -1.68 -13.56
CA ASN A 83 1.87 -1.18 -14.08
C ASN A 83 1.87 0.36 -14.13
N LYS A 84 2.59 0.98 -13.21
CA LYS A 84 2.69 2.44 -13.07
C LYS A 84 3.29 3.17 -14.28
N LEU A 85 3.91 2.45 -15.18
CA LEU A 85 4.52 3.00 -16.39
C LEU A 85 3.61 2.88 -17.63
N ASN A 86 2.53 2.10 -17.56
CA ASN A 86 1.56 1.95 -18.64
C ASN A 86 0.48 3.02 -18.54
N ASN A 87 0.76 4.21 -19.06
CA ASN A 87 -0.13 5.37 -19.01
C ASN A 87 -1.11 5.45 -20.20
N ASN A 88 -1.36 4.33 -20.88
CA ASN A 88 -2.37 4.27 -21.92
C ASN A 88 -3.77 4.56 -21.32
N VAL A 89 -4.57 5.39 -22.01
CA VAL A 89 -5.90 5.79 -21.55
C VAL A 89 -6.81 4.60 -21.20
N ASN A 90 -6.72 3.50 -21.94
CA ASN A 90 -7.51 2.28 -21.68
C ASN A 90 -7.06 1.51 -20.43
N ASN A 91 -5.88 1.83 -19.89
CA ASN A 91 -5.34 1.26 -18.67
C ASN A 91 -5.57 2.12 -17.45
N LEU A 92 -6.19 3.29 -17.60
CA LEU A 92 -6.43 4.24 -16.51
C LEU A 92 -7.91 4.33 -16.16
N ARG A 93 -8.21 4.50 -14.88
CA ARG A 93 -9.57 4.73 -14.39
C ARG A 93 -9.57 5.69 -13.21
N TRP A 94 -10.68 6.42 -13.06
CA TRP A 94 -10.95 7.17 -11.84
C TRP A 94 -11.35 6.23 -10.71
N CYS A 95 -10.86 6.46 -9.51
CA CYS A 95 -11.21 5.69 -8.33
C CYS A 95 -11.16 6.54 -7.05
N THR A 96 -11.82 6.06 -6.00
CA THR A 96 -11.63 6.57 -4.65
C THR A 96 -10.32 6.03 -4.06
N HIS A 97 -9.87 6.60 -2.95
CA HIS A 97 -8.71 6.06 -2.23
C HIS A 97 -8.96 4.61 -1.74
N ALA A 98 -10.17 4.32 -1.26
CA ALA A 98 -10.54 2.99 -0.78
C ALA A 98 -10.53 1.94 -1.91
N GLU A 99 -11.10 2.27 -3.08
CA GLU A 99 -11.08 1.42 -4.27
C GLU A 99 -9.63 1.13 -4.71
N ASN A 100 -8.78 2.15 -4.77
CA ASN A 100 -7.37 2.00 -5.16
C ASN A 100 -6.59 1.05 -4.24
N VAL A 101 -6.76 1.18 -2.93
CA VAL A 101 -6.07 0.32 -1.94
C VAL A 101 -6.65 -1.10 -1.91
N SER A 102 -7.94 -1.26 -2.18
CA SER A 102 -8.62 -2.56 -2.12
C SER A 102 -8.45 -3.42 -3.38
N PHE A 103 -7.94 -2.85 -4.47
CA PHE A 103 -7.79 -3.56 -5.74
C PHE A 103 -6.82 -4.75 -5.59
N PRO A 104 -7.20 -5.97 -6.04
CA PRO A 104 -6.41 -7.19 -5.81
C PRO A 104 -4.97 -7.10 -6.29
N LEU A 105 -4.73 -6.51 -7.47
CA LEU A 105 -3.38 -6.33 -8.02
C LEU A 105 -2.55 -5.34 -7.20
N ALA A 106 -3.13 -4.25 -6.70
CA ALA A 106 -2.43 -3.30 -5.84
C ALA A 106 -1.93 -3.99 -4.54
N ARG A 107 -2.74 -4.86 -3.95
CA ARG A 107 -2.36 -5.66 -2.78
C ARG A 107 -1.24 -6.65 -3.10
N GLN A 108 -1.32 -7.32 -4.25
CA GLN A 108 -0.29 -8.26 -4.69
C GLN A 108 1.04 -7.55 -4.92
N HIS A 109 1.05 -6.42 -5.65
CA HIS A 109 2.26 -5.63 -5.86
C HIS A 109 2.84 -5.05 -4.56
N GLN A 110 1.99 -4.59 -3.63
CA GLN A 110 2.45 -4.17 -2.30
C GLN A 110 3.11 -5.32 -1.54
N TYR A 111 2.52 -6.51 -1.58
CA TYR A 111 3.09 -7.70 -0.94
C TYR A 111 4.42 -8.11 -1.58
N GLU A 112 4.48 -8.16 -2.90
CA GLU A 112 5.70 -8.53 -3.64
C GLU A 112 6.82 -7.50 -3.44
N SER A 113 6.51 -6.20 -3.50
CA SER A 113 7.46 -5.12 -3.22
C SER A 113 7.97 -5.15 -1.78
N ALA A 114 7.08 -5.37 -0.83
CA ALA A 114 7.43 -5.51 0.57
C ALA A 114 8.34 -6.73 0.79
N LYS A 115 8.05 -7.85 0.13
CA LYS A 115 8.86 -9.07 0.16
C LYS A 115 10.25 -8.85 -0.45
N ALA A 116 10.33 -8.18 -1.60
CA ALA A 116 11.58 -7.85 -2.27
C ALA A 116 12.48 -6.92 -1.42
N ASN A 117 11.86 -6.00 -0.66
CA ASN A 117 12.54 -5.09 0.27
C ASN A 117 12.84 -5.71 1.65
N GLY A 118 12.77 -7.04 1.78
CA GLY A 118 13.07 -7.76 3.02
C GLY A 118 11.96 -7.68 4.09
N PHE A 119 10.80 -7.12 3.75
CA PHE A 119 9.64 -7.15 4.64
C PHE A 119 9.09 -8.58 4.70
N ARG A 120 9.31 -9.24 5.82
CA ARG A 120 8.88 -10.63 6.04
C ARG A 120 7.37 -10.77 6.34
N GLY A 121 6.58 -9.72 6.11
CA GLY A 121 5.18 -9.68 6.56
C GLY A 121 5.08 -9.52 8.08
N ARG A 122 3.86 -9.49 8.61
CA ARG A 122 3.70 -9.75 10.06
C ARG A 122 4.13 -11.18 10.30
N PRO A 123 5.06 -11.43 11.23
CA PRO A 123 5.42 -12.80 11.56
C PRO A 123 4.13 -13.57 11.90
N PRO A 124 4.04 -14.86 11.53
CA PRO A 124 2.88 -15.65 11.86
C PRO A 124 2.58 -15.51 13.35
N LYS A 125 1.32 -15.40 13.69
CA LYS A 125 0.89 -15.34 15.09
C LYS A 125 1.48 -16.56 15.80
N LYS A 126 2.31 -16.32 16.82
CA LYS A 126 2.86 -17.42 17.63
C LYS A 126 1.84 -17.79 18.71
N PRO A 127 1.42 -19.04 18.80
CA PRO A 127 0.59 -19.52 19.90
C PRO A 127 1.29 -19.34 21.24
N VAL A 128 0.52 -19.04 22.28
CA VAL A 128 1.02 -18.81 23.63
C VAL A 128 0.25 -19.66 24.65
N VAL A 129 0.93 -20.03 25.71
CA VAL A 129 0.41 -20.86 26.80
C VAL A 129 0.37 -20.02 28.07
N GLN A 130 -0.75 -20.10 28.77
CA GLN A 130 -0.97 -19.53 30.09
C GLN A 130 -0.71 -20.60 31.17
N LEU A 131 0.10 -20.27 32.16
CA LEU A 131 0.43 -21.11 33.27
C LEU A 131 0.10 -20.41 34.60
N ASP A 132 -0.23 -21.17 35.62
CA ASP A 132 -0.30 -20.64 36.98
C ASP A 132 1.09 -20.27 37.54
N LEU A 133 1.15 -19.70 38.74
CA LEU A 133 2.42 -19.32 39.37
C LEU A 133 3.28 -20.53 39.79
N LYS A 134 2.70 -21.73 39.78
CA LYS A 134 3.42 -23.00 40.04
C LYS A 134 3.92 -23.64 38.74
N GLY A 135 3.58 -23.07 37.58
CA GLY A 135 3.96 -23.58 36.26
C GLY A 135 2.98 -24.61 35.68
N ASN A 136 1.81 -24.82 36.28
CA ASN A 136 0.81 -25.74 35.74
C ASN A 136 0.08 -25.08 34.55
N PHE A 137 -0.24 -25.90 33.56
CA PHE A 137 -0.98 -25.49 32.37
C PHE A 137 -2.41 -25.05 32.69
N ILE A 138 -2.82 -23.90 32.18
CA ILE A 138 -4.20 -23.38 32.30
C ILE A 138 -4.90 -23.37 30.93
N ALA A 139 -4.32 -22.71 29.95
CA ALA A 139 -4.94 -22.54 28.62
C ALA A 139 -3.90 -22.26 27.53
N GLU A 140 -4.33 -22.47 26.27
CA GLU A 140 -3.59 -22.13 25.07
C GLU A 140 -4.38 -21.12 24.25
N TYR A 141 -3.65 -20.19 23.59
CA TYR A 141 -4.22 -19.16 22.73
C TYR A 141 -3.43 -19.10 21.43
N SER A 142 -4.11 -18.81 20.31
CA SER A 142 -3.48 -18.71 18.98
C SER A 142 -2.55 -17.51 18.84
N SER A 143 -2.64 -16.55 19.75
CA SER A 143 -1.82 -15.33 19.75
C SER A 143 -1.86 -14.60 21.09
N VAL A 144 -0.85 -13.73 21.28
CA VAL A 144 -0.81 -12.77 22.42
C VAL A 144 -2.03 -11.86 22.45
N LEU A 145 -2.57 -11.50 21.29
CA LEU A 145 -3.77 -10.65 21.21
C LEU A 145 -4.99 -11.37 21.78
N GLU A 146 -5.25 -12.60 21.33
CA GLU A 146 -6.36 -13.41 21.83
C GLU A 146 -6.23 -13.68 23.34
N ALA A 147 -5.01 -14.02 23.79
CA ALA A 147 -4.73 -14.20 25.20
C ALA A 147 -5.06 -12.96 26.04
N GLY A 148 -4.69 -11.79 25.54
CA GLY A 148 -5.00 -10.50 26.19
C GLY A 148 -6.48 -10.22 26.28
N GLU A 149 -7.21 -10.40 25.17
CA GLU A 149 -8.66 -10.18 25.09
C GLU A 149 -9.45 -11.13 26.00
N LYS A 150 -9.15 -12.42 25.95
CA LYS A 150 -9.88 -13.42 26.76
C LYS A 150 -9.63 -13.31 28.26
N ASN A 151 -8.48 -12.78 28.66
CA ASN A 151 -8.14 -12.65 30.09
C ASN A 151 -8.23 -11.22 30.61
N ASN A 152 -8.65 -10.26 29.76
CA ASN A 152 -8.67 -8.84 30.08
C ASN A 152 -7.30 -8.32 30.57
N ILE A 153 -6.22 -8.79 29.94
CA ILE A 153 -4.83 -8.43 30.25
C ILE A 153 -4.26 -7.63 29.07
N TRP A 154 -3.59 -6.54 29.37
CA TRP A 154 -2.91 -5.78 28.32
C TRP A 154 -1.86 -6.63 27.59
N LYS A 155 -2.02 -6.77 26.27
CA LYS A 155 -1.15 -7.60 25.42
C LYS A 155 0.35 -7.29 25.54
N GLY A 156 0.70 -6.03 25.82
CA GLY A 156 2.10 -5.61 26.06
C GLY A 156 2.69 -6.26 27.31
N GLY A 157 1.89 -6.44 28.36
CA GLY A 157 2.30 -7.15 29.57
C GLY A 157 2.63 -8.62 29.30
N ILE A 158 1.75 -9.32 28.55
CA ILE A 158 2.00 -10.70 28.11
C ILE A 158 3.29 -10.78 27.29
N SER A 159 3.44 -9.85 26.31
CA SER A 159 4.65 -9.81 25.47
C SER A 159 5.93 -9.59 26.26
N THR A 160 5.93 -8.77 27.31
CA THR A 160 7.12 -8.57 28.15
C THR A 160 7.51 -9.82 28.94
N VAL A 161 6.53 -10.65 29.35
CA VAL A 161 6.78 -11.95 29.98
C VAL A 161 7.38 -12.93 28.98
N LEU A 162 6.80 -13.06 27.79
CA LEU A 162 7.27 -13.95 26.73
C LEU A 162 8.72 -13.67 26.30
N HIS A 163 9.17 -12.41 26.41
CA HIS A 163 10.54 -12.02 26.08
C HIS A 163 11.45 -11.93 27.32
N GLY A 164 11.03 -12.49 28.46
CA GLY A 164 11.85 -12.59 29.67
C GLY A 164 12.11 -11.27 30.40
N LYS A 165 11.42 -10.18 30.01
CA LYS A 165 11.57 -8.85 30.67
C LYS A 165 10.76 -8.73 31.96
N GLN A 166 9.77 -9.59 32.13
CA GLN A 166 8.91 -9.68 33.31
C GLN A 166 8.63 -11.14 33.66
N LYS A 167 8.37 -11.45 34.92
CA LYS A 167 8.08 -12.83 35.35
C LYS A 167 6.62 -13.22 35.10
N THR A 168 5.69 -12.30 35.28
CA THR A 168 4.25 -12.55 35.20
C THR A 168 3.49 -11.39 34.60
N ALA A 169 2.32 -11.64 33.99
CA ALA A 169 1.35 -10.64 33.57
C ALA A 169 -0.05 -11.10 33.95
N GLY A 170 -0.84 -10.24 34.61
CA GLY A 170 -2.18 -10.57 35.08
C GLY A 170 -2.20 -11.69 36.13
N GLY A 171 -1.10 -11.92 36.85
CA GLY A 171 -0.99 -13.00 37.84
C GLY A 171 -0.64 -14.38 37.25
N TYR A 172 -0.29 -14.45 35.97
CA TYR A 172 0.03 -15.68 35.26
C TYR A 172 1.42 -15.63 34.64
N ILE A 173 2.03 -16.81 34.43
CA ILE A 173 3.22 -17.02 33.64
C ILE A 173 2.79 -17.28 32.19
N TRP A 174 3.53 -16.73 31.24
CA TRP A 174 3.26 -16.86 29.82
C TRP A 174 4.49 -17.41 29.10
N LYS A 175 4.30 -18.41 28.24
CA LYS A 175 5.35 -18.97 27.39
C LYS A 175 4.87 -19.06 25.94
N PHE A 176 5.77 -19.00 24.97
CA PHE A 176 5.42 -19.46 23.64
C PHE A 176 5.13 -20.98 23.70
N LYS A 177 4.15 -21.43 22.92
CA LYS A 177 3.78 -22.87 22.90
C LYS A 177 4.97 -23.76 22.58
N GLU A 178 5.77 -23.37 21.60
CA GLU A 178 6.97 -24.07 21.16
C GLU A 178 7.99 -24.26 22.32
N ASP A 179 8.22 -23.20 23.09
CA ASP A 179 9.15 -23.28 24.25
C ASP A 179 8.60 -24.18 25.35
N TYR A 180 7.31 -24.11 25.61
CA TYR A 180 6.65 -24.95 26.60
C TYR A 180 6.68 -26.44 26.23
N GLU A 181 6.43 -26.79 24.96
CA GLU A 181 6.50 -28.17 24.47
C GLU A 181 7.95 -28.70 24.48
N ASN A 182 8.93 -27.87 24.12
CA ASN A 182 10.33 -28.23 24.17
C ASN A 182 10.83 -28.51 25.62
N GLU A 183 10.33 -27.79 26.61
CA GLU A 183 10.65 -28.04 28.02
C GLU A 183 10.04 -29.35 28.51
N LYS A 184 8.81 -29.70 28.11
CA LYS A 184 8.15 -30.96 28.47
C LYS A 184 8.85 -32.18 27.89
N ASN A 185 9.41 -32.06 26.70
CA ASN A 185 10.10 -33.19 26.04
C ASN A 185 11.53 -33.43 26.56
N LYS A 186 12.04 -32.56 27.46
CA LYS A 186 13.36 -32.68 28.08
C LYS A 186 13.35 -33.31 29.50
N ASN A 187 12.15 -33.46 30.08
CA ASN A 187 11.91 -34.09 31.37
C ASN A 187 11.26 -35.44 31.20
#